data_ad4a7c30286456590f577315c806667f
#
_entry.id   ad4a7c30286456590f577315c806667f
#
_cell.length_a   1.000
_cell.length_b   1.000
_cell.length_c   1.000
_cell.angle_alpha   90.00
_cell.angle_beta   90.00
_cell.angle_gamma   90.00
#
_symmetry.space_group_name_H-M   'P 1'
#
loop_
_entity.id
_entity.type
_entity.pdbx_description
1 polymer ?
#
loop_
_entity_poly.entity_id
_entity_poly.type
_entity_poly.pdbx_seq_one_letter_code
_entity_poly.pdbx_strand_id
1 'polypeptide(L)'
;MPPLRIGAHVSRSGGYQQAADHTAQMGGRCFQVFTGAPQRLLFPVDALAKKPEKARAQIEAELRALRDRAALPVGHADHLTPFIHSPYTINLCDAAKQALNAKVLVQELEMADKMGAVGVVVHTGTQRAKQAGQTRWGAYETYVATVKRVLATFTGKARVLLETSAGQGQSIGVTMRDFGRLYNAFTEAEQRDRLGIVIDTCHVYVAGYDVATAKGVDAFVHELFRYVRRSDVKLIHLNDSAKSLGSQVDRHAPLGKGYVYKASYKGLEALLGYFPDACYVLETHDQPPYAQYAHEIAKVRSLTPRAPQALAPGPKVDGHAAVLGRMRAAFEAMASLYYAQQDGIRGDAYSEAVYRVEMLTPATLPTTKAACMALPGIGDKLSDKMLELYYTDRLTKLEALQADPVTNATIELLTVPGVGVKTVKGYVEQGIRSIEALREAVQRGAVQLTAAQALGLAHVDDLRQRVPRAEAEGLDAHLQTLATDRAARIELVGSYRRGKPTLGDIDVLATGVPMADLLAHVEARYDVRGYVAKGPRKAALLVVLDTVVRHVDVLVTDAATYPYALVHFTGSKFFNIKLRTVAKQQGYSLSEHGLKPVGKPAGRPVKKGTVREEADVFRVLF
;
A
#
# COMPACT_ATOMS: atom_id res chain seq x y z
N MET A 1 -3.95 14.57 -36.39
CA MET A 1 -3.29 14.64 -35.05
C MET A 1 -2.56 15.96 -34.95
N PRO A 2 -2.50 16.60 -33.80
CA PRO A 2 -1.65 17.78 -33.62
C PRO A 2 -0.18 17.42 -33.95
N PRO A 3 0.61 18.38 -34.43
CA PRO A 3 2.01 18.10 -34.77
C PRO A 3 2.78 17.66 -33.53
N LEU A 4 3.59 16.61 -33.68
CA LEU A 4 4.44 16.08 -32.61
C LEU A 4 5.41 17.16 -32.09
N ARG A 5 5.33 17.45 -30.79
CA ARG A 5 6.20 18.40 -30.10
C ARG A 5 7.40 17.67 -29.53
N ILE A 6 8.48 17.67 -30.27
CA ILE A 6 9.76 17.08 -29.87
C ILE A 6 10.86 18.13 -29.91
N GLY A 7 11.84 18.01 -29.03
CA GLY A 7 13.02 18.85 -28.96
C GLY A 7 14.07 18.24 -28.02
N ALA A 8 14.90 19.08 -27.39
CA ALA A 8 16.01 18.59 -26.59
C ALA A 8 16.29 19.49 -25.37
N HIS A 9 17.05 18.95 -24.41
CA HIS A 9 17.68 19.73 -23.35
C HIS A 9 18.88 20.46 -23.94
N VAL A 10 18.83 21.78 -23.99
CA VAL A 10 19.82 22.61 -24.63
C VAL A 10 20.55 23.52 -23.64
N SER A 11 21.79 23.87 -23.97
CA SER A 11 22.56 24.83 -23.19
C SER A 11 22.00 26.24 -23.38
N ARG A 12 21.91 27.00 -22.29
CA ARG A 12 21.63 28.42 -22.32
C ARG A 12 22.87 29.33 -22.19
N SER A 13 24.05 28.81 -22.49
CA SER A 13 25.31 29.56 -22.31
C SER A 13 25.35 30.90 -23.08
N GLY A 14 24.66 31.00 -24.19
CA GLY A 14 24.48 32.22 -24.96
C GLY A 14 23.16 32.98 -24.71
N GLY A 15 22.42 32.65 -23.65
CA GLY A 15 21.14 33.25 -23.33
C GLY A 15 19.96 32.34 -23.65
N TYR A 16 18.77 32.75 -23.20
CA TYR A 16 17.55 31.97 -23.42
C TYR A 16 17.07 32.02 -24.88
N GLN A 17 17.29 33.17 -25.55
CA GLN A 17 16.94 33.30 -26.96
C GLN A 17 17.77 32.33 -27.82
N GLN A 18 19.09 32.21 -27.55
CA GLN A 18 19.94 31.29 -28.28
C GLN A 18 19.53 29.82 -28.06
N ALA A 19 19.11 29.44 -26.87
CA ALA A 19 18.56 28.11 -26.61
C ALA A 19 17.31 27.83 -27.48
N ALA A 20 16.44 28.81 -27.62
CA ALA A 20 15.26 28.71 -28.51
C ALA A 20 15.65 28.62 -29.99
N ASP A 21 16.62 29.41 -30.42
CA ASP A 21 17.10 29.41 -31.82
C ASP A 21 17.76 28.08 -32.19
N HIS A 22 18.61 27.53 -31.32
CA HIS A 22 19.16 26.20 -31.48
C HIS A 22 18.05 25.13 -31.57
N THR A 23 17.00 25.25 -30.73
CA THR A 23 15.86 24.35 -30.80
C THR A 23 15.16 24.42 -32.14
N ALA A 24 14.92 25.61 -32.67
CA ALA A 24 14.31 25.79 -33.98
C ALA A 24 15.19 25.26 -35.13
N GLN A 25 16.51 25.51 -35.07
CA GLN A 25 17.49 25.06 -36.07
C GLN A 25 17.55 23.52 -36.18
N MET A 26 17.47 22.80 -35.02
CA MET A 26 17.40 21.33 -35.05
C MET A 26 16.01 20.79 -35.40
N GLY A 27 15.06 21.66 -35.73
CA GLY A 27 13.68 21.32 -36.02
C GLY A 27 12.81 21.08 -34.79
N GLY A 28 13.27 21.38 -33.57
CA GLY A 28 12.52 21.18 -32.33
C GLY A 28 11.30 22.11 -32.21
N ARG A 29 10.32 21.69 -31.38
CA ARG A 29 9.10 22.45 -31.03
C ARG A 29 8.92 22.61 -29.52
N CYS A 30 9.78 21.98 -28.74
CA CYS A 30 9.90 22.19 -27.29
C CYS A 30 11.37 22.09 -26.90
N PHE A 31 11.69 22.62 -25.74
CA PHE A 31 13.05 22.52 -25.19
C PHE A 31 13.05 22.58 -23.69
N GLN A 32 14.12 22.12 -23.10
CA GLN A 32 14.39 22.18 -21.67
C GLN A 32 15.74 22.84 -21.42
N VAL A 33 15.83 23.60 -20.33
CA VAL A 33 17.07 24.24 -19.90
C VAL A 33 17.23 24.17 -18.39
N PHE A 34 18.48 24.28 -17.91
CA PHE A 34 18.76 24.68 -16.54
C PHE A 34 18.81 26.21 -16.44
N THR A 35 18.28 26.77 -15.36
CA THR A 35 18.40 28.22 -15.10
C THR A 35 19.81 28.62 -14.63
N GLY A 36 20.60 27.64 -14.16
CA GLY A 36 21.97 27.78 -13.67
C GLY A 36 22.82 26.54 -13.92
N ALA A 37 23.93 26.42 -13.21
CA ALA A 37 24.74 25.22 -13.24
C ALA A 37 24.01 24.06 -12.54
N PRO A 38 23.82 22.90 -13.19
CA PRO A 38 23.00 21.80 -12.66
C PRO A 38 23.53 21.20 -11.36
N GLN A 39 24.82 21.35 -11.09
CA GLN A 39 25.50 20.84 -9.89
C GLN A 39 25.50 21.83 -8.71
N ARG A 40 24.85 23.00 -8.84
CA ARG A 40 24.83 24.02 -7.80
C ARG A 40 23.40 24.46 -7.47
N LEU A 41 23.09 24.59 -6.18
CA LEU A 41 21.88 25.28 -5.77
C LEU A 41 22.04 26.77 -6.03
N LEU A 42 21.26 27.29 -6.93
CA LEU A 42 21.19 28.71 -7.26
C LEU A 42 19.79 29.22 -6.99
N PHE A 43 19.70 30.50 -6.68
CA PHE A 43 18.47 31.26 -6.59
C PHE A 43 18.34 32.08 -7.86
N PRO A 44 17.70 31.60 -8.91
CA PRO A 44 17.80 32.21 -10.23
C PRO A 44 17.20 33.61 -10.29
N VAL A 45 16.13 33.90 -9.54
CA VAL A 45 15.54 35.25 -9.46
C VAL A 45 16.44 36.18 -8.68
N ASP A 46 16.98 35.75 -7.54
CA ASP A 46 17.91 36.54 -6.75
C ASP A 46 19.20 36.82 -7.57
N ALA A 47 19.67 35.82 -8.35
CA ALA A 47 20.82 35.97 -9.23
C ALA A 47 20.55 36.95 -10.38
N LEU A 48 19.35 36.93 -10.96
CA LEU A 48 18.93 37.87 -12.00
C LEU A 48 18.87 39.30 -11.43
N ALA A 49 18.29 39.47 -10.25
CA ALA A 49 18.17 40.80 -9.59
C ALA A 49 19.55 41.45 -9.29
N LYS A 50 20.58 40.63 -9.06
CA LYS A 50 21.96 41.11 -8.80
C LYS A 50 22.75 41.48 -10.06
N LYS A 51 22.22 41.25 -11.25
CA LYS A 51 22.91 41.59 -12.50
C LYS A 51 22.86 43.10 -12.76
N PRO A 52 23.86 43.65 -13.47
CA PRO A 52 23.79 45.02 -13.95
C PRO A 52 22.49 45.26 -14.73
N GLU A 53 21.93 46.46 -14.61
CA GLU A 53 20.60 46.79 -15.18
C GLU A 53 20.46 46.46 -16.66
N LYS A 54 21.46 46.81 -17.48
CA LYS A 54 21.47 46.47 -18.92
C LYS A 54 21.40 44.95 -19.17
N ALA A 55 22.17 44.15 -18.45
CA ALA A 55 22.18 42.69 -18.60
C ALA A 55 20.89 42.07 -18.08
N ARG A 56 20.31 42.61 -16.99
CA ARG A 56 19.02 42.19 -16.48
C ARG A 56 17.91 42.48 -17.48
N ALA A 57 17.84 43.70 -18.02
CA ALA A 57 16.84 44.10 -19.00
C ALA A 57 16.90 43.24 -20.28
N GLN A 58 18.10 42.88 -20.73
CA GLN A 58 18.27 41.95 -21.87
C GLN A 58 17.68 40.58 -21.57
N ILE A 59 18.02 39.96 -20.44
CA ILE A 59 17.49 38.65 -20.05
C ILE A 59 15.98 38.70 -19.89
N GLU A 60 15.43 39.72 -19.28
CA GLU A 60 13.98 39.89 -19.15
C GLU A 60 13.27 40.05 -20.51
N ALA A 61 13.91 40.70 -21.48
CA ALA A 61 13.39 40.79 -22.85
C ALA A 61 13.40 39.43 -23.54
N GLU A 62 14.47 38.63 -23.41
CA GLU A 62 14.54 37.27 -23.90
C GLU A 62 13.42 36.37 -23.31
N LEU A 63 13.23 36.44 -22.00
CA LEU A 63 12.18 35.67 -21.32
C LEU A 63 10.77 36.07 -21.80
N ARG A 64 10.52 37.39 -22.02
CA ARG A 64 9.26 37.86 -22.59
C ARG A 64 9.04 37.33 -24.01
N ALA A 65 10.05 37.40 -24.86
CA ALA A 65 9.98 36.88 -26.23
C ALA A 65 9.65 35.38 -26.26
N LEU A 66 10.23 34.59 -25.34
CA LEU A 66 9.90 33.16 -25.21
C LEU A 66 8.45 32.95 -24.75
N ARG A 67 8.00 33.72 -23.76
CA ARG A 67 6.62 33.66 -23.29
C ARG A 67 5.61 33.96 -24.39
N ASP A 68 5.91 34.95 -25.22
CA ASP A 68 5.05 35.32 -26.35
C ASP A 68 4.99 34.20 -27.39
N ARG A 69 6.12 33.54 -27.69
CA ARG A 69 6.17 32.35 -28.56
C ARG A 69 5.42 31.15 -27.95
N ALA A 70 5.52 30.93 -26.64
CA ALA A 70 4.82 29.86 -25.95
C ALA A 70 3.29 30.08 -25.91
N ALA A 71 2.85 31.33 -25.96
CA ALA A 71 1.42 31.69 -26.01
C ALA A 71 0.77 31.52 -27.40
N LEU A 72 1.53 31.36 -28.46
CA LEU A 72 1.00 31.10 -29.80
C LEU A 72 0.27 29.76 -29.83
N PRO A 73 -0.73 29.59 -30.72
CA PRO A 73 -1.42 28.30 -30.88
C PRO A 73 -0.47 27.16 -31.23
N VAL A 74 -0.67 26.00 -30.65
CA VAL A 74 0.07 24.77 -31.01
C VAL A 74 -0.17 24.49 -32.51
N GLY A 75 0.93 24.44 -33.27
CA GLY A 75 0.87 24.32 -34.74
C GLY A 75 1.27 25.60 -35.49
N HIS A 76 1.30 26.74 -34.79
CA HIS A 76 1.93 27.95 -35.35
C HIS A 76 3.42 27.71 -35.62
N ALA A 77 3.95 28.26 -36.71
CA ALA A 77 5.35 28.04 -37.10
C ALA A 77 6.36 28.46 -36.02
N ASP A 78 6.06 29.54 -35.29
CA ASP A 78 6.92 30.09 -34.26
C ASP A 78 6.56 29.60 -32.83
N HIS A 79 5.54 28.75 -32.68
CA HIS A 79 5.21 28.18 -31.36
C HIS A 79 6.36 27.34 -30.84
N LEU A 80 6.73 27.58 -29.58
CA LEU A 80 7.79 26.86 -28.88
C LEU A 80 7.39 26.64 -27.42
N THR A 81 7.47 25.41 -26.96
CA THR A 81 7.11 25.04 -25.59
C THR A 81 8.34 24.87 -24.72
N PRO A 82 8.64 25.82 -23.81
CA PRO A 82 9.78 25.70 -22.90
C PRO A 82 9.45 24.90 -21.63
N PHE A 83 10.52 24.29 -21.08
CA PHE A 83 10.54 23.62 -19.78
C PHE A 83 11.82 24.04 -19.03
N ILE A 84 11.77 24.00 -17.71
CA ILE A 84 12.95 24.14 -16.86
C ILE A 84 13.17 22.83 -16.14
N HIS A 85 14.42 22.38 -16.05
CA HIS A 85 14.82 21.31 -15.16
C HIS A 85 15.45 21.89 -13.90
N SER A 86 15.02 21.42 -12.74
CA SER A 86 15.62 21.82 -11.45
C SER A 86 17.06 21.32 -11.33
N PRO A 87 17.93 22.00 -10.56
CA PRO A 87 19.29 21.51 -10.33
C PRO A 87 19.31 20.10 -9.73
N TYR A 88 20.23 19.25 -10.13
CA TYR A 88 20.39 17.86 -9.59
C TYR A 88 20.67 17.82 -8.08
N THR A 89 21.14 18.94 -7.52
CA THR A 89 21.44 19.07 -6.10
C THR A 89 20.22 19.28 -5.21
N ILE A 90 19.05 19.57 -5.81
CA ILE A 90 17.78 19.66 -5.06
C ILE A 90 17.33 18.25 -4.66
N ASN A 91 16.98 18.11 -3.38
CA ASN A 91 16.39 16.87 -2.88
C ASN A 91 15.23 17.21 -1.94
N LEU A 92 14.01 17.09 -2.46
CA LEU A 92 12.80 17.42 -1.71
C LEU A 92 12.49 16.47 -0.55
N CYS A 93 13.20 15.32 -0.47
CA CYS A 93 13.15 14.39 0.65
C CYS A 93 14.04 14.79 1.83
N ASP A 94 14.90 15.80 1.68
CA ASP A 94 15.85 16.22 2.71
C ASP A 94 15.19 17.16 3.72
N ALA A 95 14.77 16.61 4.86
CA ALA A 95 14.10 17.36 5.93
C ALA A 95 14.96 18.53 6.48
N ALA A 96 16.29 18.35 6.57
CA ALA A 96 17.20 19.38 7.06
C ALA A 96 17.33 20.57 6.10
N LYS A 97 17.07 20.34 4.80
CA LYS A 97 17.14 21.37 3.75
C LYS A 97 15.78 21.71 3.16
N GLN A 98 14.68 21.31 3.80
CA GLN A 98 13.33 21.49 3.28
C GLN A 98 13.02 22.95 2.90
N ALA A 99 13.30 23.91 3.79
CA ALA A 99 13.07 25.32 3.54
C ALA A 99 13.93 25.87 2.39
N LEU A 100 15.19 25.44 2.30
CA LEU A 100 16.13 25.82 1.24
C LEU A 100 15.67 25.25 -0.11
N ASN A 101 15.36 23.97 -0.17
CA ASN A 101 14.90 23.30 -1.39
C ASN A 101 13.57 23.90 -1.89
N ALA A 102 12.64 24.19 -0.98
CA ALA A 102 11.39 24.86 -1.32
C ALA A 102 11.63 26.26 -1.91
N LYS A 103 12.52 27.06 -1.31
CA LYS A 103 12.85 28.41 -1.82
C LYS A 103 13.48 28.35 -3.21
N VAL A 104 14.39 27.40 -3.46
CA VAL A 104 14.99 27.21 -4.80
C VAL A 104 13.91 26.86 -5.82
N LEU A 105 13.04 25.88 -5.51
CA LEU A 105 12.00 25.46 -6.44
C LEU A 105 10.97 26.55 -6.72
N VAL A 106 10.63 27.40 -5.72
CA VAL A 106 9.78 28.58 -5.94
C VAL A 106 10.43 29.52 -6.96
N GLN A 107 11.71 29.83 -6.82
CA GLN A 107 12.39 30.73 -7.77
C GLN A 107 12.55 30.11 -9.17
N GLU A 108 12.73 28.78 -9.27
CA GLU A 108 12.68 28.09 -10.57
C GLU A 108 11.30 28.22 -11.24
N LEU A 109 10.22 28.10 -10.46
CA LEU A 109 8.85 28.30 -10.94
C LEU A 109 8.58 29.75 -11.35
N GLU A 110 9.10 30.74 -10.63
CA GLU A 110 9.02 32.15 -11.01
C GLU A 110 9.75 32.44 -12.32
N MET A 111 10.91 31.80 -12.55
CA MET A 111 11.61 31.88 -13.84
C MET A 111 10.83 31.19 -14.95
N ALA A 112 10.20 30.03 -14.66
CA ALA A 112 9.34 29.33 -15.60
C ALA A 112 8.14 30.20 -16.05
N ASP A 113 7.50 30.88 -15.10
CA ASP A 113 6.41 31.82 -15.38
C ASP A 113 6.85 33.00 -16.27
N LYS A 114 8.02 33.58 -15.99
CA LYS A 114 8.59 34.66 -16.81
C LYS A 114 8.85 34.22 -18.25
N MET A 115 9.22 32.94 -18.44
CA MET A 115 9.52 32.33 -19.74
C MET A 115 8.26 31.81 -20.46
N GLY A 116 7.12 31.66 -19.77
CA GLY A 116 5.95 30.96 -20.29
C GLY A 116 6.15 29.45 -20.37
N ALA A 117 7.05 28.90 -19.56
CA ALA A 117 7.28 27.47 -19.50
C ALA A 117 6.11 26.72 -18.88
N VAL A 118 5.89 25.48 -19.31
CA VAL A 118 4.85 24.62 -18.75
C VAL A 118 5.09 24.36 -17.26
N GLY A 119 6.36 24.22 -16.86
CA GLY A 119 6.73 24.02 -15.48
C GLY A 119 8.20 23.68 -15.28
N VAL A 120 8.49 23.28 -14.05
CA VAL A 120 9.82 22.87 -13.58
C VAL A 120 9.82 21.40 -13.29
N VAL A 121 10.68 20.64 -13.98
CA VAL A 121 10.90 19.21 -13.75
C VAL A 121 11.71 19.03 -12.47
N VAL A 122 11.26 18.12 -11.61
CA VAL A 122 11.94 17.75 -10.39
C VAL A 122 11.89 16.24 -10.15
N HIS A 123 13.03 15.65 -9.83
CA HIS A 123 13.11 14.25 -9.46
C HIS A 123 12.32 13.98 -8.18
N THR A 124 11.82 12.76 -8.00
CA THR A 124 11.13 12.33 -6.77
C THR A 124 12.03 12.37 -5.53
N GLY A 125 13.34 12.47 -5.72
CA GLY A 125 14.30 12.61 -4.62
C GLY A 125 14.73 11.28 -4.03
N THR A 126 15.63 11.39 -3.04
CA THR A 126 16.32 10.23 -2.46
C THR A 126 16.32 10.35 -0.94
N GLN A 127 16.00 9.26 -0.25
CA GLN A 127 16.17 9.15 1.19
C GLN A 127 17.64 9.24 1.56
N ARG A 128 18.00 10.06 2.53
CA ARG A 128 19.36 10.15 3.06
C ARG A 128 19.52 9.19 4.23
N ALA A 129 20.09 8.01 3.99
CA ALA A 129 20.30 6.95 4.99
C ALA A 129 21.15 7.37 6.21
N LYS A 130 21.92 8.46 6.13
CA LYS A 130 22.83 8.94 7.19
C LYS A 130 22.24 10.01 8.11
N GLN A 131 21.04 10.50 7.85
CA GLN A 131 20.36 11.38 8.79
C GLN A 131 19.64 10.51 9.83
N ALA A 132 20.18 10.46 11.04
CA ALA A 132 19.63 9.70 12.13
C ALA A 132 18.10 9.90 12.24
N GLY A 133 17.33 8.82 12.06
CA GLY A 133 15.89 8.79 12.26
C GLY A 133 15.00 8.99 11.03
N GLN A 134 15.52 9.30 9.84
CA GLN A 134 14.66 9.39 8.65
C GLN A 134 14.34 8.00 8.10
N THR A 135 13.09 7.56 8.22
CA THR A 135 12.60 6.35 7.56
C THR A 135 12.33 6.60 6.08
N ARG A 136 12.19 5.52 5.29
CA ARG A 136 11.79 5.62 3.89
C ARG A 136 10.47 6.40 3.73
N TRP A 137 9.51 6.15 4.59
CA TRP A 137 8.18 6.80 4.58
C TRP A 137 8.27 8.26 5.00
N GLY A 138 9.15 8.59 5.93
CA GLY A 138 9.47 9.99 6.26
C GLY A 138 10.05 10.77 5.08
N ALA A 139 10.74 10.11 4.14
CA ALA A 139 11.18 10.75 2.90
C ALA A 139 10.00 11.12 1.98
N TYR A 140 8.99 10.23 1.85
CA TYR A 140 7.74 10.54 1.12
C TYR A 140 7.01 11.73 1.75
N GLU A 141 6.83 11.71 3.07
CA GLU A 141 6.17 12.81 3.81
C GLU A 141 6.90 14.13 3.61
N THR A 142 8.22 14.12 3.72
CA THR A 142 9.05 15.32 3.53
C THR A 142 8.90 15.85 2.11
N TYR A 143 8.91 14.97 1.10
CA TYR A 143 8.68 15.36 -0.29
C TYR A 143 7.33 16.06 -0.47
N VAL A 144 6.26 15.42 -0.02
CA VAL A 144 4.89 15.96 -0.13
C VAL A 144 4.77 17.30 0.61
N ALA A 145 5.29 17.38 1.84
CA ALA A 145 5.27 18.61 2.63
C ALA A 145 6.06 19.74 1.95
N THR A 146 7.21 19.41 1.33
CA THR A 146 8.04 20.39 0.62
C THR A 146 7.31 20.93 -0.60
N VAL A 147 6.72 20.05 -1.43
CA VAL A 147 5.94 20.48 -2.60
C VAL A 147 4.72 21.29 -2.18
N LYS A 148 3.96 20.88 -1.16
CA LYS A 148 2.84 21.68 -0.63
C LYS A 148 3.26 23.06 -0.17
N ARG A 149 4.41 23.18 0.49
CA ARG A 149 4.98 24.47 0.86
C ARG A 149 5.30 25.33 -0.37
N VAL A 150 5.86 24.75 -1.42
CA VAL A 150 6.11 25.42 -2.70
C VAL A 150 4.80 25.91 -3.31
N LEU A 151 3.78 25.06 -3.39
CA LEU A 151 2.47 25.40 -3.95
C LEU A 151 1.74 26.50 -3.16
N ALA A 152 1.93 26.55 -1.84
CA ALA A 152 1.37 27.60 -0.99
C ALA A 152 2.09 28.97 -1.17
N THR A 153 3.38 28.95 -1.54
CA THR A 153 4.19 30.15 -1.72
C THR A 153 4.11 30.71 -3.14
N PHE A 154 4.15 29.82 -4.15
CA PHE A 154 4.13 30.20 -5.55
C PHE A 154 2.69 30.30 -6.05
N THR A 155 2.29 31.44 -6.60
CA THR A 155 0.92 31.71 -7.10
C THR A 155 0.81 31.80 -8.62
N GLY A 156 1.94 31.64 -9.34
CA GLY A 156 1.98 31.71 -10.81
C GLY A 156 1.36 30.48 -11.49
N LYS A 157 1.51 30.40 -12.81
CA LYS A 157 0.87 29.38 -13.67
C LYS A 157 1.76 28.14 -13.91
N ALA A 158 3.08 28.29 -13.78
CA ALA A 158 4.02 27.20 -13.99
C ALA A 158 3.77 26.05 -13.01
N ARG A 159 3.97 24.82 -13.46
CA ARG A 159 3.68 23.59 -12.71
C ARG A 159 4.93 22.99 -12.08
N VAL A 160 4.79 22.32 -10.97
CA VAL A 160 5.79 21.37 -10.51
C VAL A 160 5.57 20.06 -11.29
N LEU A 161 6.58 19.63 -12.03
CA LEU A 161 6.53 18.44 -12.88
C LEU A 161 7.34 17.32 -12.22
N LEU A 162 6.61 16.34 -11.67
CA LEU A 162 7.21 15.20 -10.98
C LEU A 162 7.73 14.21 -12.02
N GLU A 163 9.01 13.87 -11.93
CA GLU A 163 9.66 12.94 -12.85
C GLU A 163 9.73 11.53 -12.27
N THR A 164 9.48 10.51 -13.11
CA THR A 164 9.63 9.10 -12.75
C THR A 164 11.07 8.75 -12.39
N SER A 165 11.27 7.83 -11.46
CA SER A 165 12.58 7.51 -10.87
C SER A 165 13.20 6.26 -11.47
N ALA A 166 14.51 6.30 -11.69
CA ALA A 166 15.31 5.14 -12.10
C ALA A 166 15.50 4.08 -10.99
N GLY A 167 15.19 4.41 -9.75
CA GLY A 167 15.42 3.50 -8.62
C GLY A 167 16.86 3.46 -8.12
N GLN A 168 17.73 4.36 -8.58
CA GLN A 168 19.13 4.39 -8.17
C GLN A 168 19.25 4.76 -6.69
N GLY A 169 20.00 3.95 -5.93
CA GLY A 169 20.26 4.18 -4.51
C GLY A 169 19.01 4.05 -3.63
N GLN A 170 18.65 5.10 -2.91
CA GLN A 170 17.49 5.15 -2.01
C GLN A 170 16.38 6.06 -2.57
N SER A 171 16.22 6.12 -3.89
CA SER A 171 15.18 6.92 -4.55
C SER A 171 13.78 6.47 -4.13
N ILE A 172 12.85 7.43 -4.04
CA ILE A 172 11.42 7.16 -3.82
C ILE A 172 10.64 7.21 -5.15
N GLY A 173 9.41 6.66 -5.16
CA GLY A 173 8.56 6.69 -6.36
C GLY A 173 9.09 5.85 -7.53
N VAL A 174 9.72 4.71 -7.24
CA VAL A 174 10.39 3.85 -8.25
C VAL A 174 9.37 3.05 -9.05
N THR A 175 8.39 2.43 -8.39
CA THR A 175 7.31 1.73 -9.10
C THR A 175 6.19 2.71 -9.47
N MET A 176 5.43 2.41 -10.52
CA MET A 176 4.28 3.26 -10.90
C MET A 176 3.25 3.34 -9.80
N ARG A 177 3.14 2.33 -8.97
CA ARG A 177 2.33 2.34 -7.76
C ARG A 177 2.84 3.35 -6.75
N ASP A 178 4.13 3.30 -6.39
CA ASP A 178 4.75 4.24 -5.44
C ASP A 178 4.68 5.68 -5.96
N PHE A 179 4.97 5.87 -7.24
CA PHE A 179 4.90 7.16 -7.91
C PHE A 179 3.47 7.70 -7.94
N GLY A 180 2.51 6.85 -8.31
CA GLY A 180 1.11 7.21 -8.34
C GLY A 180 0.56 7.60 -6.97
N ARG A 181 0.97 6.90 -5.90
CA ARG A 181 0.59 7.27 -4.54
C ARG A 181 1.24 8.56 -4.07
N LEU A 182 2.49 8.79 -4.45
CA LEU A 182 3.15 10.08 -4.21
C LEU A 182 2.36 11.21 -4.88
N TYR A 183 1.95 11.02 -6.15
CA TYR A 183 1.15 11.99 -6.89
C TYR A 183 -0.25 12.19 -6.29
N ASN A 184 -0.89 11.11 -5.81
CA ASN A 184 -2.22 11.15 -5.20
C ASN A 184 -2.22 11.62 -3.73
N ALA A 185 -1.06 11.94 -3.15
CA ALA A 185 -0.99 12.66 -1.88
C ALA A 185 -1.37 14.15 -1.99
N PHE A 186 -1.54 14.64 -3.23
CA PHE A 186 -2.02 15.98 -3.55
C PHE A 186 -3.50 15.93 -3.93
N THR A 187 -4.22 17.03 -3.67
CA THR A 187 -5.64 17.17 -4.03
C THR A 187 -5.84 17.14 -5.55
N GLU A 188 -7.03 16.78 -6.01
CA GLU A 188 -7.36 16.81 -7.44
C GLU A 188 -7.18 18.20 -8.07
N ALA A 189 -7.46 19.27 -7.32
CA ALA A 189 -7.24 20.65 -7.76
C ALA A 189 -5.74 20.94 -7.93
N GLU A 190 -4.90 20.56 -6.94
CA GLU A 190 -3.45 20.70 -7.06
C GLU A 190 -2.90 19.90 -8.24
N GLN A 191 -3.34 18.66 -8.44
CA GLN A 191 -2.94 17.81 -9.57
C GLN A 191 -3.32 18.44 -10.90
N ARG A 192 -4.58 18.91 -11.04
CA ARG A 192 -5.08 19.47 -12.29
C ARG A 192 -4.40 20.78 -12.65
N ASP A 193 -4.19 21.68 -11.68
CA ASP A 193 -3.86 23.07 -11.95
C ASP A 193 -2.40 23.42 -11.67
N ARG A 194 -1.73 22.66 -10.77
CA ARG A 194 -0.42 23.03 -10.22
C ARG A 194 0.67 21.97 -10.44
N LEU A 195 0.29 20.72 -10.72
CA LEU A 195 1.23 19.62 -10.91
C LEU A 195 1.19 19.09 -12.35
N GLY A 196 2.17 18.28 -12.66
CA GLY A 196 2.24 17.48 -13.87
C GLY A 196 3.23 16.34 -13.69
N ILE A 197 3.28 15.47 -14.68
CA ILE A 197 4.11 14.26 -14.67
C ILE A 197 5.08 14.30 -15.84
N VAL A 198 6.32 13.88 -15.56
CA VAL A 198 7.34 13.60 -16.55
C VAL A 198 7.64 12.10 -16.52
N ILE A 199 7.57 11.46 -17.68
CA ILE A 199 8.01 10.08 -17.86
C ILE A 199 9.40 10.11 -18.50
N ASP A 200 10.43 9.63 -17.80
CA ASP A 200 11.72 9.36 -18.42
C ASP A 200 11.79 7.91 -18.86
N THR A 201 12.03 7.68 -20.16
CA THR A 201 12.04 6.33 -20.74
C THR A 201 13.24 5.49 -20.31
N CYS A 202 14.40 6.11 -20.00
CA CYS A 202 15.54 5.45 -19.39
C CYS A 202 15.20 5.05 -17.94
N HIS A 203 14.65 5.98 -17.14
CA HIS A 203 14.32 5.74 -15.75
C HIS A 203 13.34 4.58 -15.58
N VAL A 204 12.22 4.60 -16.29
CA VAL A 204 11.22 3.52 -16.18
C VAL A 204 11.78 2.18 -16.68
N TYR A 205 12.64 2.19 -17.71
CA TYR A 205 13.29 0.98 -18.22
C TYR A 205 14.22 0.35 -17.17
N VAL A 206 15.12 1.14 -16.60
CA VAL A 206 16.04 0.61 -15.58
C VAL A 206 15.35 0.34 -14.24
N ALA A 207 14.17 0.92 -13.99
CA ALA A 207 13.32 0.56 -12.87
C ALA A 207 12.58 -0.78 -13.06
N GLY A 208 12.59 -1.36 -14.28
CA GLY A 208 12.03 -2.68 -14.57
C GLY A 208 10.82 -2.70 -15.51
N TYR A 209 10.43 -1.56 -16.10
CA TYR A 209 9.34 -1.48 -17.07
C TYR A 209 9.86 -1.61 -18.50
N ASP A 210 9.44 -2.65 -19.20
CA ASP A 210 9.86 -2.87 -20.59
C ASP A 210 9.17 -1.88 -21.55
N VAL A 211 9.76 -0.71 -21.71
CA VAL A 211 9.31 0.29 -22.70
C VAL A 211 9.98 0.15 -24.07
N ALA A 212 10.78 -0.89 -24.27
CA ALA A 212 11.40 -1.22 -25.56
C ALA A 212 10.38 -1.85 -26.53
N THR A 213 9.39 -2.57 -26.00
CA THR A 213 8.39 -3.28 -26.79
C THR A 213 7.01 -2.62 -26.68
N ALA A 214 6.20 -2.77 -27.74
CA ALA A 214 4.84 -2.25 -27.73
C ALA A 214 3.98 -2.90 -26.61
N LYS A 215 4.14 -4.21 -26.38
CA LYS A 215 3.44 -4.93 -25.30
C LYS A 215 3.87 -4.47 -23.92
N GLY A 216 5.15 -4.21 -23.75
CA GLY A 216 5.68 -3.70 -22.48
C GLY A 216 5.20 -2.27 -22.19
N VAL A 217 5.12 -1.41 -23.22
CA VAL A 217 4.49 -0.08 -23.09
C VAL A 217 3.01 -0.18 -22.72
N ASP A 218 2.25 -1.10 -23.32
CA ASP A 218 0.85 -1.32 -22.95
C ASP A 218 0.73 -1.67 -21.46
N ALA A 219 1.57 -2.58 -20.97
CA ALA A 219 1.58 -2.98 -19.55
C ALA A 219 1.97 -1.82 -18.63
N PHE A 220 3.02 -1.06 -18.98
CA PHE A 220 3.48 0.11 -18.24
C PHE A 220 2.40 1.18 -18.15
N VAL A 221 1.79 1.56 -19.28
CA VAL A 221 0.76 2.59 -19.34
C VAL A 221 -0.50 2.14 -18.62
N HIS A 222 -0.86 0.84 -18.72
CA HIS A 222 -1.98 0.28 -17.98
C HIS A 222 -1.76 0.41 -16.46
N GLU A 223 -0.56 0.10 -15.95
CA GLU A 223 -0.24 0.30 -14.54
C GLU A 223 -0.27 1.79 -14.16
N LEU A 224 0.36 2.66 -14.95
CA LEU A 224 0.43 4.10 -14.71
C LEU A 224 -0.98 4.73 -14.61
N PHE A 225 -1.87 4.42 -15.58
CA PHE A 225 -3.22 4.99 -15.62
C PHE A 225 -4.17 4.45 -14.55
N ARG A 226 -3.74 3.51 -13.75
CA ARG A 226 -4.45 3.16 -12.50
C ARG A 226 -4.35 4.27 -11.45
N TYR A 227 -3.35 5.14 -11.55
CA TYR A 227 -3.02 6.14 -10.53
C TYR A 227 -3.11 7.57 -11.03
N VAL A 228 -2.92 7.81 -12.33
CA VAL A 228 -2.84 9.16 -12.91
C VAL A 228 -3.69 9.26 -14.17
N ARG A 229 -4.12 10.47 -14.49
CA ARG A 229 -4.83 10.74 -15.76
C ARG A 229 -3.81 10.91 -16.88
N ARG A 230 -4.15 10.50 -18.07
CA ARG A 230 -3.34 10.74 -19.27
C ARG A 230 -2.98 12.23 -19.42
N SER A 231 -3.95 13.12 -19.14
CA SER A 231 -3.77 14.57 -19.23
C SER A 231 -2.77 15.15 -18.21
N ASP A 232 -2.39 14.40 -17.17
CA ASP A 232 -1.41 14.85 -16.18
C ASP A 232 0.02 14.70 -16.71
N VAL A 233 0.27 13.82 -17.69
CA VAL A 233 1.57 13.66 -18.33
C VAL A 233 1.81 14.83 -19.29
N LYS A 234 2.78 15.69 -18.96
CA LYS A 234 3.09 16.92 -19.70
C LYS A 234 4.33 16.77 -20.59
N LEU A 235 5.25 15.94 -20.16
CA LEU A 235 6.56 15.79 -20.78
C LEU A 235 6.99 14.33 -20.75
N ILE A 236 7.67 13.92 -21.79
CA ILE A 236 8.42 12.66 -21.86
C ILE A 236 9.87 12.99 -22.12
N HIS A 237 10.74 12.66 -21.17
CA HIS A 237 12.17 12.60 -21.41
C HIS A 237 12.44 11.35 -22.25
N LEU A 238 12.78 11.57 -23.49
CA LEU A 238 12.94 10.51 -24.47
C LEU A 238 14.40 10.09 -24.53
N ASN A 239 14.78 9.21 -23.65
CA ASN A 239 16.15 8.75 -23.47
C ASN A 239 16.26 7.25 -23.74
N ASP A 240 17.28 6.82 -24.48
CA ASP A 240 17.71 5.42 -24.49
C ASP A 240 18.55 5.15 -23.23
N SER A 241 18.78 3.89 -22.90
CA SER A 241 19.54 3.51 -21.71
C SER A 241 20.83 2.79 -22.06
N ALA A 242 21.94 3.23 -21.48
CA ALA A 242 23.21 2.51 -21.55
C ALA A 242 23.25 1.27 -20.62
N LYS A 243 22.17 1.02 -19.87
CA LYS A 243 22.05 -0.07 -18.90
C LYS A 243 20.83 -0.94 -19.19
N SER A 244 20.89 -2.21 -18.75
CA SER A 244 19.85 -3.20 -18.99
C SER A 244 18.58 -2.95 -18.16
N LEU A 245 17.49 -3.57 -18.58
CA LEU A 245 16.21 -3.58 -17.88
C LEU A 245 16.38 -3.99 -16.40
N GLY A 246 15.80 -3.19 -15.50
CA GLY A 246 15.82 -3.47 -14.06
C GLY A 246 17.15 -3.22 -13.35
N SER A 247 18.14 -2.63 -14.02
CA SER A 247 19.48 -2.39 -13.45
C SER A 247 19.51 -1.34 -12.34
N GLN A 248 18.51 -0.47 -12.26
CA GLN A 248 18.44 0.67 -11.34
C GLN A 248 19.65 1.62 -11.43
N VAL A 249 20.22 1.76 -12.62
CA VAL A 249 21.37 2.63 -12.89
C VAL A 249 21.00 3.61 -13.98
N ASP A 250 20.85 4.87 -13.61
CA ASP A 250 20.55 5.97 -14.52
C ASP A 250 21.78 6.33 -15.35
N ARG A 251 21.74 6.00 -16.64
CA ARG A 251 22.76 6.35 -17.64
C ARG A 251 22.09 6.42 -19.01
N HIS A 252 21.89 7.63 -19.50
CA HIS A 252 21.29 7.88 -20.80
C HIS A 252 22.23 7.46 -21.93
N ALA A 253 21.64 7.05 -23.03
CA ALA A 253 22.30 6.80 -24.31
C ALA A 253 21.53 7.52 -25.42
N PRO A 254 22.19 7.87 -26.55
CA PRO A 254 21.50 8.35 -27.73
C PRO A 254 20.48 7.35 -28.26
N LEU A 255 19.39 7.84 -28.84
CA LEU A 255 18.32 6.98 -29.36
C LEU A 255 18.83 5.94 -30.35
N GLY A 256 18.50 4.68 -30.10
CA GLY A 256 18.93 3.54 -30.90
C GLY A 256 20.38 3.09 -30.65
N LYS A 257 21.04 3.64 -29.64
CA LYS A 257 22.41 3.25 -29.25
C LYS A 257 22.44 2.49 -27.91
N GLY A 258 21.38 2.55 -27.15
CA GLY A 258 21.24 1.89 -25.84
C GLY A 258 20.43 0.59 -25.89
N TYR A 259 19.97 0.16 -24.73
CA TYR A 259 19.24 -1.09 -24.57
C TYR A 259 17.74 -0.99 -24.90
N VAL A 260 17.16 0.23 -24.90
CA VAL A 260 15.73 0.42 -25.11
C VAL A 260 15.36 0.36 -26.60
N TYR A 261 16.03 1.16 -27.44
CA TYR A 261 15.62 1.37 -28.83
C TYR A 261 16.58 0.82 -29.89
N LYS A 262 17.69 0.18 -29.46
CA LYS A 262 18.69 -0.38 -30.41
C LYS A 262 18.11 -1.42 -31.35
N ALA A 263 17.23 -2.28 -30.84
CA ALA A 263 16.66 -3.37 -31.64
C ALA A 263 15.43 -2.92 -32.44
N SER A 264 14.63 -2.00 -31.89
CA SER A 264 13.35 -1.61 -32.47
C SER A 264 12.80 -0.32 -31.84
N TYR A 265 12.07 0.47 -32.61
CA TYR A 265 11.32 1.63 -32.11
C TYR A 265 9.86 1.31 -31.80
N LYS A 266 9.44 0.05 -31.76
CA LYS A 266 8.03 -0.34 -31.54
C LYS A 266 7.48 0.13 -30.19
N GLY A 267 8.29 0.16 -29.15
CA GLY A 267 7.92 0.76 -27.87
C GLY A 267 7.68 2.27 -27.98
N LEU A 268 8.54 2.99 -28.71
CA LEU A 268 8.37 4.42 -28.93
C LEU A 268 7.11 4.73 -29.79
N GLU A 269 6.84 3.96 -30.85
CA GLU A 269 5.63 4.10 -31.64
C GLU A 269 4.37 3.94 -30.77
N ALA A 270 4.40 3.04 -29.78
CA ALA A 270 3.32 2.88 -28.84
C ALA A 270 3.21 4.08 -27.87
N LEU A 271 4.33 4.57 -27.31
CA LEU A 271 4.34 5.77 -26.44
C LEU A 271 3.79 6.99 -27.16
N LEU A 272 4.19 7.22 -28.41
CA LEU A 272 3.69 8.31 -29.25
C LEU A 272 2.15 8.22 -29.42
N GLY A 273 1.61 7.03 -29.53
CA GLY A 273 0.16 6.81 -29.60
C GLY A 273 -0.57 7.09 -28.30
N TYR A 274 0.02 6.69 -27.17
CA TYR A 274 -0.57 6.95 -25.85
C TYR A 274 -0.51 8.43 -25.44
N PHE A 275 0.54 9.15 -25.80
CA PHE A 275 0.80 10.52 -25.34
C PHE A 275 0.98 11.53 -26.49
N PRO A 276 -0.01 11.65 -27.42
CA PRO A 276 0.12 12.53 -28.59
C PRO A 276 0.16 14.02 -28.22
N ASP A 277 -0.33 14.37 -27.02
CA ASP A 277 -0.39 15.76 -26.54
C ASP A 277 0.78 16.13 -25.61
N ALA A 278 1.67 15.19 -25.27
CA ALA A 278 2.86 15.47 -24.49
C ALA A 278 3.97 16.12 -25.34
N CYS A 279 4.88 16.81 -24.68
CA CYS A 279 6.16 17.17 -25.30
C CYS A 279 7.17 16.04 -25.11
N TYR A 280 8.13 15.90 -26.02
CA TYR A 280 9.20 14.92 -25.95
C TYR A 280 10.54 15.66 -25.97
N VAL A 281 11.41 15.42 -24.99
CA VAL A 281 12.70 16.07 -24.84
C VAL A 281 13.80 15.04 -24.72
N LEU A 282 14.82 15.15 -25.59
CA LEU A 282 16.04 14.36 -25.57
C LEU A 282 17.02 14.97 -24.55
N GLU A 283 17.71 14.16 -23.75
CA GLU A 283 18.61 14.65 -22.69
C GLU A 283 20.02 14.03 -22.75
N THR A 284 20.38 13.48 -23.88
CA THR A 284 21.75 13.03 -24.11
C THR A 284 22.70 14.21 -24.29
N HIS A 285 24.00 13.98 -24.07
CA HIS A 285 24.98 15.04 -24.20
C HIS A 285 25.26 15.32 -25.66
N ASP A 286 24.77 16.42 -26.20
CA ASP A 286 25.08 16.94 -27.52
C ASP A 286 25.54 18.42 -27.43
N GLN A 287 26.34 18.86 -28.37
CA GLN A 287 26.92 20.20 -28.41
C GLN A 287 26.51 20.91 -29.71
N PRO A 288 26.44 22.25 -29.72
CA PRO A 288 26.24 22.97 -30.96
C PRO A 288 27.19 22.52 -32.06
N PRO A 289 26.69 22.28 -33.29
CA PRO A 289 25.36 22.65 -33.80
C PRO A 289 24.23 21.65 -33.52
N TYR A 290 24.34 20.76 -32.54
CA TYR A 290 23.32 19.75 -32.13
C TYR A 290 22.90 18.80 -33.29
N ALA A 291 23.85 18.35 -34.05
CA ALA A 291 23.60 17.49 -35.23
C ALA A 291 22.98 16.14 -34.85
N GLN A 292 23.37 15.58 -33.71
CA GLN A 292 22.80 14.34 -33.19
C GLN A 292 21.32 14.53 -32.83
N TYR A 293 20.99 15.57 -32.12
CA TYR A 293 19.60 15.89 -31.77
C TYR A 293 18.73 16.13 -33.01
N ALA A 294 19.25 16.87 -34.02
CA ALA A 294 18.54 17.09 -35.28
C ALA A 294 18.23 15.75 -35.97
N HIS A 295 19.17 14.83 -35.99
CA HIS A 295 18.99 13.49 -36.55
C HIS A 295 17.96 12.67 -35.76
N GLU A 296 18.04 12.66 -34.43
CA GLU A 296 17.11 11.94 -33.56
C GLU A 296 15.69 12.51 -33.67
N ILE A 297 15.53 13.84 -33.69
CA ILE A 297 14.24 14.51 -33.90
C ILE A 297 13.62 14.11 -35.25
N ALA A 298 14.42 14.13 -36.32
CA ALA A 298 13.96 13.70 -37.64
C ALA A 298 13.56 12.21 -37.64
N LYS A 299 14.33 11.36 -36.98
CA LYS A 299 14.01 9.94 -36.82
C LYS A 299 12.69 9.72 -36.10
N VAL A 300 12.46 10.37 -34.95
CA VAL A 300 11.21 10.22 -34.18
C VAL A 300 10.02 10.71 -34.98
N ARG A 301 10.15 11.80 -35.73
CA ARG A 301 9.10 12.31 -36.63
C ARG A 301 8.76 11.36 -37.78
N SER A 302 9.68 10.53 -38.20
CA SER A 302 9.44 9.52 -39.25
C SER A 302 8.70 8.28 -38.76
N LEU A 303 8.54 8.12 -37.44
CA LEU A 303 7.83 6.99 -36.84
C LEU A 303 6.31 7.16 -36.97
N THR A 304 5.62 6.05 -37.11
CA THR A 304 4.15 6.03 -37.14
C THR A 304 3.62 5.69 -35.75
N PRO A 305 2.92 6.61 -35.06
CA PRO A 305 2.33 6.31 -33.78
C PRO A 305 1.36 5.13 -33.88
N ARG A 306 1.54 4.14 -33.01
CA ARG A 306 0.63 3.00 -32.91
C ARG A 306 -0.63 3.44 -32.15
N ALA A 307 -1.82 3.10 -32.67
CA ALA A 307 -3.07 3.34 -31.95
C ALA A 307 -2.99 2.71 -30.53
N PRO A 308 -3.39 3.45 -29.49
CA PRO A 308 -3.46 2.91 -28.15
C PRO A 308 -4.33 1.66 -28.10
N GLN A 309 -3.89 0.66 -27.35
CA GLN A 309 -4.75 -0.48 -27.07
C GLN A 309 -5.91 -0.01 -26.18
N ALA A 310 -7.12 -0.51 -26.44
CA ALA A 310 -8.24 -0.25 -25.54
C ALA A 310 -7.88 -0.82 -24.17
N LEU A 311 -7.60 0.07 -23.23
CA LEU A 311 -7.35 -0.31 -21.85
C LEU A 311 -8.68 -0.78 -21.28
N ALA A 312 -8.77 -2.03 -20.87
CA ALA A 312 -9.84 -2.44 -19.96
C ALA A 312 -9.86 -1.43 -18.80
N PRO A 313 -11.02 -0.96 -18.34
CA PRO A 313 -11.07 -0.10 -17.18
C PRO A 313 -10.33 -0.81 -16.07
N GLY A 314 -9.11 -0.34 -15.78
CA GLY A 314 -8.34 -0.82 -14.65
C GLY A 314 -9.21 -0.64 -13.40
N PRO A 315 -9.09 -1.49 -12.37
CA PRO A 315 -9.74 -1.20 -11.12
C PRO A 315 -9.36 0.26 -10.80
N LYS A 316 -10.38 1.10 -10.60
CA LYS A 316 -10.19 2.48 -10.13
C LYS A 316 -9.17 2.42 -9.02
N VAL A 317 -8.24 3.38 -8.97
CA VAL A 317 -7.30 3.51 -7.84
C VAL A 317 -8.04 3.07 -6.61
N ASP A 318 -7.56 2.00 -6.00
CA ASP A 318 -8.19 1.47 -4.80
C ASP A 318 -8.29 2.64 -3.82
N GLY A 319 -9.48 3.18 -3.67
CA GLY A 319 -9.72 4.31 -2.79
C GLY A 319 -9.23 3.95 -1.37
N HIS A 320 -9.11 4.91 -0.51
CA HIS A 320 -8.72 4.71 0.90
C HIS A 320 -9.41 3.52 1.58
N ALA A 321 -10.63 3.15 1.14
CA ALA A 321 -11.34 1.96 1.61
C ALA A 321 -10.59 0.65 1.34
N ALA A 322 -10.01 0.49 0.15
CA ALA A 322 -9.24 -0.71 -0.18
C ALA A 322 -7.86 -0.72 0.51
N VAL A 323 -7.25 0.45 0.71
CA VAL A 323 -6.04 0.58 1.54
C VAL A 323 -6.31 0.12 2.97
N LEU A 324 -7.42 0.56 3.58
CA LEU A 324 -7.85 0.10 4.91
C LEU A 324 -8.09 -1.41 4.95
N GLY A 325 -8.73 -1.96 3.92
CA GLY A 325 -8.92 -3.40 3.77
C GLY A 325 -7.59 -4.18 3.75
N ARG A 326 -6.61 -3.71 3.00
CA ARG A 326 -5.26 -4.32 2.95
C ARG A 326 -4.50 -4.15 4.25
N MET A 327 -4.55 -2.97 4.89
CA MET A 327 -3.92 -2.76 6.20
C MET A 327 -4.48 -3.73 7.23
N ARG A 328 -5.80 -3.89 7.26
CA ARG A 328 -6.45 -4.85 8.14
C ARG A 328 -5.97 -6.26 7.86
N ALA A 329 -6.05 -6.73 6.62
CA ALA A 329 -5.63 -8.08 6.24
C ALA A 329 -4.14 -8.35 6.56
N ALA A 330 -3.26 -7.39 6.28
CA ALA A 330 -1.84 -7.51 6.57
C ALA A 330 -1.56 -7.61 8.08
N PHE A 331 -2.24 -6.79 8.89
CA PHE A 331 -2.06 -6.82 10.35
C PHE A 331 -2.72 -8.05 10.99
N GLU A 332 -3.84 -8.55 10.49
CA GLU A 332 -4.44 -9.84 10.87
C GLU A 332 -3.45 -10.99 10.61
N ALA A 333 -2.83 -11.01 9.42
CA ALA A 333 -1.82 -12.00 9.07
C ALA A 333 -0.59 -11.91 9.99
N MET A 334 -0.08 -10.69 10.25
CA MET A 334 1.05 -10.48 11.19
C MET A 334 0.71 -10.95 12.60
N ALA A 335 -0.48 -10.65 13.11
CA ALA A 335 -0.93 -11.10 14.43
C ALA A 335 -0.95 -12.64 14.50
N SER A 336 -1.54 -13.29 13.48
CA SER A 336 -1.62 -14.76 13.40
C SER A 336 -0.23 -15.41 13.37
N LEU A 337 0.69 -14.85 12.57
CA LEU A 337 2.08 -15.32 12.48
C LEU A 337 2.80 -15.22 13.82
N TYR A 338 2.69 -14.09 14.55
CA TYR A 338 3.33 -13.94 15.83
C TYR A 338 2.72 -14.82 16.93
N TYR A 339 1.41 -15.02 16.91
CA TYR A 339 0.79 -16.00 17.81
C TYR A 339 1.27 -17.42 17.53
N ALA A 340 1.40 -17.82 16.26
CA ALA A 340 1.98 -19.10 15.89
C ALA A 340 3.42 -19.26 16.38
N GLN A 341 4.20 -18.18 16.40
CA GLN A 341 5.56 -18.14 16.94
C GLN A 341 5.63 -18.01 18.49
N GLN A 342 4.51 -18.07 19.20
CA GLN A 342 4.39 -17.84 20.66
C GLN A 342 4.79 -16.42 21.11
N ASP A 343 4.89 -15.47 20.20
CA ASP A 343 5.11 -14.07 20.51
C ASP A 343 3.77 -13.34 20.73
N GLY A 344 3.16 -13.62 21.88
CA GLY A 344 1.87 -13.02 22.24
C GLY A 344 1.93 -11.50 22.32
N ILE A 345 3.06 -10.92 22.75
CA ILE A 345 3.23 -9.47 22.87
C ILE A 345 3.09 -8.80 21.51
N ARG A 346 3.81 -9.29 20.49
CA ARG A 346 3.67 -8.76 19.13
C ARG A 346 2.33 -9.12 18.52
N GLY A 347 1.84 -10.34 18.76
CA GLY A 347 0.50 -10.74 18.34
C GLY A 347 -0.58 -9.76 18.83
N ASP A 348 -0.56 -9.39 20.11
CA ASP A 348 -1.49 -8.43 20.70
C ASP A 348 -1.32 -7.02 20.12
N ALA A 349 -0.08 -6.56 19.88
CA ALA A 349 0.17 -5.25 19.28
C ALA A 349 -0.39 -5.12 17.85
N TYR A 350 -0.21 -6.15 17.01
CA TYR A 350 -0.84 -6.15 15.67
C TYR A 350 -2.34 -6.28 15.72
N SER A 351 -2.79 -6.98 16.67
CA SER A 351 -4.19 -7.16 16.96
C SER A 351 -4.88 -5.84 17.35
N GLU A 352 -4.27 -5.03 18.22
CA GLU A 352 -4.74 -3.68 18.53
C GLU A 352 -4.70 -2.80 17.26
N ALA A 353 -3.66 -2.94 16.42
CA ALA A 353 -3.56 -2.22 15.16
C ALA A 353 -4.72 -2.56 14.19
N VAL A 354 -5.13 -3.83 14.08
CA VAL A 354 -6.34 -4.23 13.32
C VAL A 354 -7.55 -3.46 13.80
N TYR A 355 -7.80 -3.47 15.11
CA TYR A 355 -8.92 -2.75 15.67
C TYR A 355 -8.89 -1.26 15.32
N ARG A 356 -7.71 -0.61 15.40
CA ARG A 356 -7.59 0.81 15.02
C ARG A 356 -7.91 1.06 13.57
N VAL A 357 -7.42 0.19 12.68
CA VAL A 357 -7.72 0.27 11.24
C VAL A 357 -9.20 0.07 10.96
N GLU A 358 -9.88 -0.83 11.67
CA GLU A 358 -11.33 -1.04 11.54
C GLU A 358 -12.17 0.19 11.95
N MET A 359 -11.66 1.02 12.84
CA MET A 359 -12.32 2.26 13.27
C MET A 359 -12.08 3.44 12.32
N LEU A 360 -11.18 3.30 11.35
CA LEU A 360 -10.92 4.32 10.36
C LEU A 360 -11.93 4.27 9.21
N THR A 361 -12.23 5.44 8.68
CA THR A 361 -12.97 5.60 7.43
C THR A 361 -12.02 6.04 6.31
N PRO A 362 -12.40 5.97 5.04
CA PRO A 362 -11.59 6.51 3.96
C PRO A 362 -11.18 7.99 4.16
N ALA A 363 -12.03 8.78 4.81
CA ALA A 363 -11.75 10.19 5.09
C ALA A 363 -10.77 10.40 6.27
N THR A 364 -10.67 9.43 7.18
CA THR A 364 -9.82 9.51 8.39
C THR A 364 -8.56 8.66 8.30
N LEU A 365 -8.28 8.04 7.13
CA LEU A 365 -7.06 7.27 6.91
C LEU A 365 -5.83 8.17 7.10
N PRO A 366 -4.94 7.87 8.07
CA PRO A 366 -3.74 8.65 8.28
C PRO A 366 -2.73 8.40 7.16
N THR A 367 -2.20 9.47 6.59
CA THR A 367 -1.24 9.45 5.48
C THR A 367 0.14 9.96 5.88
N THR A 368 0.30 10.35 7.15
CA THR A 368 1.58 10.82 7.72
C THR A 368 1.92 10.05 8.98
N LYS A 369 3.22 9.96 9.30
CA LYS A 369 3.71 9.27 10.49
C LYS A 369 3.13 9.87 11.77
N ALA A 370 3.08 11.20 11.86
CA ALA A 370 2.50 11.89 12.99
C ALA A 370 1.01 11.55 13.16
N ALA A 371 0.24 11.51 12.07
CA ALA A 371 -1.17 11.13 12.10
C ALA A 371 -1.38 9.65 12.47
N CYS A 372 -0.51 8.74 11.98
CA CYS A 372 -0.53 7.34 12.40
C CYS A 372 -0.24 7.21 13.90
N MET A 373 0.80 7.88 14.41
CA MET A 373 1.18 7.84 15.82
C MET A 373 0.18 8.51 16.75
N ALA A 374 -0.68 9.39 16.24
CA ALA A 374 -1.80 9.96 17.00
C ALA A 374 -2.90 8.92 17.31
N LEU A 375 -2.91 7.78 16.61
CA LEU A 375 -3.83 6.68 16.90
C LEU A 375 -3.38 5.96 18.19
N PRO A 376 -4.27 5.77 19.17
CA PRO A 376 -3.92 5.07 20.40
C PRO A 376 -3.38 3.66 20.12
N GLY A 377 -2.25 3.28 20.74
CA GLY A 377 -1.62 1.97 20.57
C GLY A 377 -0.76 1.82 19.30
N ILE A 378 -0.72 2.83 18.42
CA ILE A 378 0.14 2.84 17.23
C ILE A 378 1.43 3.58 17.56
N GLY A 379 2.50 2.84 17.79
CA GLY A 379 3.84 3.39 18.01
C GLY A 379 4.64 3.53 16.70
N ASP A 380 5.89 3.96 16.84
CA ASP A 380 6.82 4.24 15.74
C ASP A 380 6.89 3.11 14.68
N LYS A 381 7.09 1.85 15.12
CA LYS A 381 7.22 0.70 14.21
C LYS A 381 5.92 0.31 13.50
N LEU A 382 4.76 0.54 14.11
CA LEU A 382 3.47 0.24 13.49
C LEU A 382 3.08 1.37 12.52
N SER A 383 3.37 2.62 12.86
CA SER A 383 3.14 3.75 11.95
C SER A 383 3.94 3.61 10.65
N ASP A 384 5.21 3.18 10.72
CA ASP A 384 6.01 2.89 9.52
C ASP A 384 5.38 1.80 8.64
N LYS A 385 4.80 0.76 9.25
CA LYS A 385 4.11 -0.30 8.49
C LYS A 385 2.78 0.14 7.88
N MET A 386 2.05 1.01 8.58
CA MET A 386 0.85 1.62 8.00
C MET A 386 1.20 2.43 6.76
N LEU A 387 2.26 3.23 6.82
CA LEU A 387 2.74 4.03 5.69
C LEU A 387 3.32 3.15 4.58
N GLU A 388 4.04 2.09 4.92
CA GLU A 388 4.50 1.10 3.93
C GLU A 388 3.32 0.54 3.14
N LEU A 389 2.27 0.08 3.82
CA LEU A 389 1.04 -0.41 3.19
C LEU A 389 0.30 0.69 2.41
N TYR A 390 0.30 1.91 2.92
CA TYR A 390 -0.31 3.06 2.23
C TYR A 390 0.39 3.36 0.91
N TYR A 391 1.72 3.45 0.90
CA TYR A 391 2.48 3.83 -0.29
C TYR A 391 2.74 2.67 -1.25
N THR A 392 2.89 1.41 -0.77
CA THR A 392 3.34 0.28 -1.59
C THR A 392 2.35 -0.86 -1.74
N ASP A 393 1.27 -0.87 -0.97
CA ASP A 393 0.32 -1.99 -0.81
C ASP A 393 0.97 -3.31 -0.34
N ARG A 394 2.23 -3.26 0.09
CA ARG A 394 3.03 -4.40 0.53
C ARG A 394 3.51 -4.17 1.95
N LEU A 395 3.81 -5.24 2.64
CA LEU A 395 4.47 -5.21 3.94
C LEU A 395 5.66 -6.15 3.91
N THR A 396 6.85 -5.59 3.68
CA THR A 396 8.11 -6.35 3.53
C THR A 396 8.34 -7.34 4.67
N LYS A 397 8.00 -6.92 5.90
CA LYS A 397 8.13 -7.81 7.07
C LYS A 397 7.17 -9.00 7.03
N LEU A 398 5.95 -8.80 6.52
CA LEU A 398 4.97 -9.88 6.35
C LEU A 398 5.44 -10.87 5.29
N GLU A 399 5.91 -10.36 4.14
CA GLU A 399 6.44 -11.19 3.07
C GLU A 399 7.64 -12.03 3.51
N ALA A 400 8.56 -11.43 4.28
CA ALA A 400 9.71 -12.14 4.83
C ALA A 400 9.29 -13.25 5.82
N LEU A 401 8.26 -13.00 6.65
CA LEU A 401 7.74 -14.02 7.57
C LEU A 401 6.99 -15.13 6.84
N GLN A 402 6.23 -14.79 5.80
CA GLN A 402 5.53 -15.76 4.96
C GLN A 402 6.47 -16.58 4.07
N ALA A 403 7.65 -16.06 3.76
CA ALA A 403 8.69 -16.80 3.04
C ALA A 403 9.50 -17.74 3.95
N ASP A 404 9.39 -17.61 5.28
CA ASP A 404 10.12 -18.47 6.22
C ASP A 404 9.50 -19.89 6.30
N PRO A 405 10.24 -20.94 5.88
CA PRO A 405 9.71 -22.29 5.84
C PRO A 405 9.30 -22.85 7.22
N VAL A 406 9.96 -22.41 8.30
CA VAL A 406 9.63 -22.84 9.67
C VAL A 406 8.32 -22.21 10.13
N THR A 407 8.13 -20.94 9.84
CA THR A 407 6.87 -20.23 10.14
C THR A 407 5.70 -20.85 9.38
N ASN A 408 5.87 -21.13 8.09
CA ASN A 408 4.82 -21.76 7.28
C ASN A 408 4.46 -23.16 7.78
N ALA A 409 5.47 -24.00 8.07
CA ALA A 409 5.26 -25.31 8.66
C ALA A 409 4.50 -25.23 10.00
N THR A 410 4.87 -24.26 10.85
CA THR A 410 4.20 -24.05 12.15
C THR A 410 2.72 -23.71 11.95
N ILE A 411 2.39 -22.79 11.07
CA ILE A 411 1.01 -22.39 10.80
C ILE A 411 0.21 -23.57 10.24
N GLU A 412 0.78 -24.28 9.28
CA GLU A 412 0.12 -25.40 8.64
C GLU A 412 -0.20 -26.52 9.65
N LEU A 413 0.77 -26.93 10.46
CA LEU A 413 0.60 -27.98 11.44
C LEU A 413 -0.34 -27.60 12.60
N LEU A 414 -0.43 -26.32 12.95
CA LEU A 414 -1.39 -25.81 13.94
C LEU A 414 -2.85 -25.89 13.46
N THR A 415 -3.11 -26.09 12.15
CA THR A 415 -4.47 -26.29 11.66
C THR A 415 -5.04 -27.67 12.03
N VAL A 416 -4.20 -28.61 12.48
CA VAL A 416 -4.64 -29.94 12.90
C VAL A 416 -5.22 -29.85 14.33
N PRO A 417 -6.52 -30.11 14.53
CA PRO A 417 -7.12 -30.10 15.87
C PRO A 417 -6.40 -31.02 16.85
N GLY A 418 -6.23 -30.56 18.09
CA GLY A 418 -5.50 -31.31 19.12
C GLY A 418 -3.96 -31.21 19.02
N VAL A 419 -3.44 -30.53 17.98
CA VAL A 419 -2.00 -30.24 17.86
C VAL A 419 -1.73 -28.82 18.36
N GLY A 420 -1.01 -28.71 19.46
CA GLY A 420 -0.63 -27.44 20.05
C GLY A 420 0.78 -26.98 19.66
N VAL A 421 1.14 -25.73 19.97
CA VAL A 421 2.41 -25.12 19.57
C VAL A 421 3.64 -25.90 20.06
N LYS A 422 3.60 -26.46 21.29
CA LYS A 422 4.71 -27.31 21.79
C LYS A 422 4.90 -28.57 20.93
N THR A 423 3.80 -29.19 20.52
CA THR A 423 3.81 -30.38 19.67
C THR A 423 4.37 -30.03 18.29
N VAL A 424 3.91 -28.94 17.69
CA VAL A 424 4.41 -28.47 16.39
C VAL A 424 5.90 -28.18 16.44
N LYS A 425 6.39 -27.56 17.50
CA LYS A 425 7.83 -27.32 17.65
C LYS A 425 8.62 -28.62 17.58
N GLY A 426 8.18 -29.65 18.30
CA GLY A 426 8.79 -30.98 18.25
C GLY A 426 8.72 -31.62 16.86
N TYR A 427 7.65 -31.41 16.11
CA TYR A 427 7.54 -31.90 14.73
C TYR A 427 8.51 -31.19 13.79
N VAL A 428 8.60 -29.86 13.87
CA VAL A 428 9.51 -29.04 13.05
C VAL A 428 10.98 -29.37 13.33
N GLU A 429 11.34 -29.60 14.60
CA GLU A 429 12.68 -30.04 15.01
C GLU A 429 13.04 -31.44 14.46
N GLN A 430 12.05 -32.30 14.27
CA GLN A 430 12.19 -33.61 13.60
C GLN A 430 12.15 -33.53 12.07
N GLY A 431 12.07 -32.32 11.48
CA GLY A 431 12.00 -32.11 10.04
C GLY A 431 10.61 -32.28 9.41
N ILE A 432 9.57 -32.48 10.23
CA ILE A 432 8.18 -32.57 9.77
C ILE A 432 7.63 -31.15 9.57
N ARG A 433 7.44 -30.75 8.32
CA ARG A 433 7.13 -29.35 7.95
C ARG A 433 5.83 -29.18 7.18
N SER A 434 5.06 -30.25 6.99
CA SER A 434 3.74 -30.19 6.33
C SER A 434 2.80 -31.24 6.91
N ILE A 435 1.51 -31.13 6.62
CA ILE A 435 0.51 -32.13 6.98
C ILE A 435 0.83 -33.48 6.32
N GLU A 436 1.27 -33.47 5.07
CA GLU A 436 1.68 -34.67 4.33
C GLU A 436 2.85 -35.36 5.01
N ALA A 437 3.90 -34.59 5.37
CA ALA A 437 5.05 -35.13 6.11
C ALA A 437 4.65 -35.71 7.49
N LEU A 438 3.64 -35.09 8.15
CA LEU A 438 3.10 -35.61 9.41
C LEU A 438 2.35 -36.93 9.17
N ARG A 439 1.52 -37.03 8.12
CA ARG A 439 0.84 -38.29 7.74
C ARG A 439 1.84 -39.41 7.48
N GLU A 440 2.89 -39.12 6.71
CA GLU A 440 3.96 -40.09 6.44
C GLU A 440 4.71 -40.52 7.70
N ALA A 441 5.01 -39.55 8.60
CA ALA A 441 5.70 -39.87 9.85
C ALA A 441 4.85 -40.76 10.78
N VAL A 442 3.54 -40.55 10.81
CA VAL A 442 2.58 -41.41 11.52
C VAL A 442 2.52 -42.78 10.91
N GLN A 443 2.42 -42.91 9.58
CA GLN A 443 2.39 -44.19 8.88
C GLN A 443 3.66 -45.04 9.11
N ARG A 444 4.81 -44.38 9.20
CA ARG A 444 6.11 -45.02 9.50
C ARG A 444 6.31 -45.32 10.99
N GLY A 445 5.37 -44.95 11.86
CA GLY A 445 5.49 -45.13 13.30
C GLY A 445 6.47 -44.18 13.99
N ALA A 446 6.98 -43.15 13.28
CA ALA A 446 7.91 -42.16 13.82
C ALA A 446 7.21 -41.14 14.75
N VAL A 447 5.91 -40.94 14.57
CA VAL A 447 5.08 -40.09 15.40
C VAL A 447 3.87 -40.86 15.90
N GLN A 448 3.63 -40.81 17.22
CA GLN A 448 2.41 -41.31 17.83
C GLN A 448 1.45 -40.18 18.12
N LEU A 449 0.25 -40.24 17.62
CA LEU A 449 -0.81 -39.27 17.84
C LEU A 449 -1.74 -39.68 18.98
N THR A 450 -2.23 -38.74 19.73
CA THR A 450 -3.39 -38.95 20.59
C THR A 450 -4.64 -39.20 19.75
N ALA A 451 -5.69 -39.78 20.33
CA ALA A 451 -6.95 -40.01 19.61
C ALA A 451 -7.53 -38.69 19.01
N ALA A 452 -7.45 -37.61 19.74
CA ALA A 452 -7.89 -36.29 19.27
C ALA A 452 -7.06 -35.77 18.09
N GLN A 453 -5.74 -35.94 18.12
CA GLN A 453 -4.83 -35.55 17.04
C GLN A 453 -5.03 -36.42 15.80
N ALA A 454 -5.23 -37.73 15.97
CA ALA A 454 -5.50 -38.65 14.88
C ALA A 454 -6.83 -38.30 14.17
N LEU A 455 -7.87 -38.02 14.95
CA LEU A 455 -9.15 -37.56 14.45
C LEU A 455 -9.01 -36.19 13.72
N GLY A 456 -8.29 -35.25 14.28
CA GLY A 456 -8.02 -33.95 13.64
C GLY A 456 -7.24 -34.09 12.34
N LEU A 457 -6.21 -34.94 12.29
CA LEU A 457 -5.41 -35.17 11.09
C LEU A 457 -6.21 -35.86 9.97
N ALA A 458 -7.12 -36.77 10.35
CA ALA A 458 -7.97 -37.48 9.38
C ALA A 458 -8.92 -36.54 8.62
N HIS A 459 -9.36 -35.46 9.28
CA HIS A 459 -10.36 -34.55 8.74
C HIS A 459 -9.80 -33.11 8.49
N VAL A 460 -8.49 -32.91 8.55
CA VAL A 460 -7.89 -31.58 8.48
C VAL A 460 -8.21 -30.81 7.19
N ASP A 461 -8.37 -31.53 6.07
CA ASP A 461 -8.67 -30.91 4.77
C ASP A 461 -10.08 -30.31 4.74
N ASP A 462 -11.06 -30.95 5.39
CA ASP A 462 -12.40 -30.42 5.58
C ASP A 462 -12.40 -29.24 6.59
N LEU A 463 -11.66 -29.39 7.69
CA LEU A 463 -11.62 -28.40 8.77
C LEU A 463 -10.89 -27.09 8.40
N ARG A 464 -10.09 -27.11 7.34
CA ARG A 464 -9.47 -25.90 6.77
C ARG A 464 -10.43 -25.07 5.92
N GLN A 465 -11.56 -25.64 5.52
CA GLN A 465 -12.56 -24.94 4.72
C GLN A 465 -13.44 -24.06 5.63
N ARG A 466 -13.75 -22.87 5.13
CA ARG A 466 -14.71 -21.99 5.82
C ARG A 466 -16.09 -22.63 5.82
N VAL A 467 -16.81 -22.51 6.95
CA VAL A 467 -18.18 -22.98 7.07
C VAL A 467 -19.13 -21.93 6.48
N PRO A 468 -19.90 -22.20 5.45
CA PRO A 468 -20.98 -21.34 4.99
C PRO A 468 -21.98 -21.08 6.10
N ARG A 469 -22.49 -19.86 6.22
CA ARG A 469 -23.47 -19.52 7.26
C ARG A 469 -24.73 -20.40 7.21
N ALA A 470 -25.19 -20.75 6.00
CA ALA A 470 -26.37 -21.60 5.80
C ALA A 470 -26.26 -22.98 6.46
N GLU A 471 -25.06 -23.60 6.45
CA GLU A 471 -24.82 -24.88 7.14
C GLU A 471 -25.00 -24.73 8.66
N ALA A 472 -24.48 -23.64 9.24
CA ALA A 472 -24.64 -23.35 10.67
C ALA A 472 -26.10 -23.00 11.05
N GLU A 473 -26.85 -22.37 10.16
CA GLU A 473 -28.29 -22.09 10.36
C GLU A 473 -29.12 -23.37 10.48
N GLY A 474 -28.77 -24.43 9.72
CA GLY A 474 -29.40 -25.73 9.85
C GLY A 474 -29.15 -26.38 11.22
N LEU A 475 -27.92 -26.27 11.74
CA LEU A 475 -27.60 -26.75 13.09
C LEU A 475 -28.28 -25.90 14.18
N ASP A 476 -28.31 -24.57 14.02
CA ASP A 476 -28.99 -23.66 14.94
C ASP A 476 -30.48 -24.02 15.06
N ALA A 477 -31.18 -24.14 13.93
CA ALA A 477 -32.60 -24.50 13.92
C ALA A 477 -32.85 -25.84 14.64
N HIS A 478 -31.96 -26.83 14.49
CA HIS A 478 -32.10 -28.09 15.21
C HIS A 478 -31.86 -27.92 16.72
N LEU A 479 -30.88 -27.16 17.14
CA LEU A 479 -30.60 -26.89 18.54
C LEU A 479 -31.72 -26.09 19.22
N GLN A 480 -32.44 -25.22 18.50
CA GLN A 480 -33.58 -24.48 19.02
C GLN A 480 -34.77 -25.39 19.38
N THR A 481 -34.92 -26.57 18.76
CA THR A 481 -35.96 -27.54 19.18
C THR A 481 -35.69 -28.04 20.61
N LEU A 482 -34.41 -28.39 20.91
CA LEU A 482 -34.03 -28.78 22.27
C LEU A 482 -34.15 -27.63 23.25
N ALA A 483 -33.80 -26.42 22.85
CA ALA A 483 -33.96 -25.23 23.70
C ALA A 483 -35.42 -25.01 24.13
N THR A 484 -36.36 -25.18 23.20
CA THR A 484 -37.80 -25.07 23.44
C THR A 484 -38.30 -26.18 24.37
N ASP A 485 -37.95 -27.46 24.06
CA ASP A 485 -38.41 -28.64 24.81
C ASP A 485 -37.91 -28.63 26.26
N ARG A 486 -36.74 -28.05 26.52
CA ARG A 486 -36.13 -28.02 27.86
C ARG A 486 -36.29 -26.69 28.57
N ALA A 487 -36.96 -25.70 27.98
CA ALA A 487 -36.95 -24.31 28.43
C ALA A 487 -35.53 -23.78 28.72
N ALA A 488 -34.58 -24.22 27.89
CA ALA A 488 -33.15 -23.87 27.96
C ALA A 488 -32.84 -22.69 27.04
N ARG A 489 -31.66 -22.15 27.20
CA ARG A 489 -31.13 -21.14 26.27
C ARG A 489 -29.91 -21.69 25.57
N ILE A 490 -29.96 -21.78 24.24
CA ILE A 490 -28.88 -22.26 23.38
C ILE A 490 -28.70 -21.24 22.26
N GLU A 491 -27.51 -20.73 22.08
CA GLU A 491 -27.19 -19.73 21.05
C GLU A 491 -25.89 -20.11 20.30
N LEU A 492 -25.93 -19.98 18.98
CA LEU A 492 -24.69 -19.95 18.19
C LEU A 492 -24.03 -18.57 18.38
N VAL A 493 -22.80 -18.57 18.84
CA VAL A 493 -22.03 -17.37 19.19
C VAL A 493 -20.89 -17.13 18.18
N GLY A 494 -19.77 -16.59 18.59
CA GLY A 494 -18.61 -16.37 17.73
C GLY A 494 -18.89 -15.54 16.47
N SER A 495 -18.32 -15.93 15.37
CA SER A 495 -18.48 -15.27 14.07
C SER A 495 -19.92 -15.37 13.53
N TYR A 496 -20.68 -16.38 13.92
CA TYR A 496 -22.09 -16.52 13.56
C TYR A 496 -22.93 -15.38 14.14
N ARG A 497 -22.84 -15.14 15.45
CA ARG A 497 -23.60 -14.09 16.12
C ARG A 497 -23.20 -12.68 15.64
N ARG A 498 -21.95 -12.51 15.20
CA ARG A 498 -21.47 -11.26 14.59
C ARG A 498 -21.90 -11.05 13.12
N GLY A 499 -22.76 -11.89 12.57
CA GLY A 499 -23.33 -11.73 11.22
C GLY A 499 -22.35 -12.01 10.08
N LYS A 500 -21.27 -12.79 10.29
CA LYS A 500 -20.32 -13.10 9.21
C LYS A 500 -20.95 -14.08 8.19
N PRO A 501 -20.71 -13.91 6.87
CA PRO A 501 -21.25 -14.80 5.84
C PRO A 501 -20.61 -16.20 5.84
N THR A 502 -19.39 -16.33 6.39
CA THR A 502 -18.70 -17.60 6.59
C THR A 502 -18.02 -17.61 7.96
N LEU A 503 -17.90 -18.81 8.54
CA LEU A 503 -17.36 -19.05 9.87
C LEU A 503 -16.06 -19.83 9.80
N GLY A 504 -15.18 -19.75 10.81
CA GLY A 504 -14.02 -20.62 10.97
C GLY A 504 -14.41 -21.97 11.57
N ASP A 505 -15.21 -21.89 12.60
CA ASP A 505 -15.77 -22.95 13.43
C ASP A 505 -17.19 -22.55 13.88
N ILE A 506 -17.90 -23.46 14.49
CA ILE A 506 -19.23 -23.19 15.03
C ILE A 506 -19.14 -23.23 16.56
N ASP A 507 -19.38 -22.09 17.19
CA ASP A 507 -19.41 -21.96 18.64
C ASP A 507 -20.84 -22.02 19.17
N VAL A 508 -21.14 -22.94 20.07
CA VAL A 508 -22.46 -23.13 20.73
C VAL A 508 -22.33 -22.81 22.22
N LEU A 509 -23.12 -21.87 22.70
CA LEU A 509 -23.23 -21.52 24.11
C LEU A 509 -24.60 -21.92 24.63
N ALA A 510 -24.65 -22.68 25.73
CA ALA A 510 -25.91 -23.17 26.31
C ALA A 510 -25.97 -22.97 27.84
N THR A 511 -27.20 -22.82 28.34
CA THR A 511 -27.54 -22.87 29.77
C THR A 511 -28.90 -23.50 29.98
N GLY A 512 -29.11 -24.12 31.12
CA GLY A 512 -30.39 -24.80 31.44
C GLY A 512 -30.54 -26.19 30.85
N VAL A 513 -29.48 -26.71 30.18
CA VAL A 513 -29.46 -28.06 29.59
C VAL A 513 -28.13 -28.75 29.95
N PRO A 514 -28.12 -30.03 30.32
CA PRO A 514 -26.91 -30.81 30.54
C PRO A 514 -26.13 -31.01 29.21
N MET A 515 -24.80 -31.05 29.27
CA MET A 515 -23.95 -31.35 28.10
C MET A 515 -24.35 -32.67 27.45
N ALA A 516 -24.63 -33.71 28.24
CA ALA A 516 -24.99 -35.02 27.71
C ALA A 516 -26.27 -34.97 26.82
N ASP A 517 -27.29 -34.25 27.25
CA ASP A 517 -28.55 -34.10 26.50
C ASP A 517 -28.32 -33.34 25.19
N LEU A 518 -27.51 -32.27 25.25
CA LEU A 518 -27.16 -31.46 24.06
C LEU A 518 -26.37 -32.30 23.04
N LEU A 519 -25.36 -33.04 23.47
CA LEU A 519 -24.61 -33.90 22.59
C LEU A 519 -25.45 -35.03 21.99
N ALA A 520 -26.31 -35.67 22.81
CA ALA A 520 -27.23 -36.70 22.32
C ALA A 520 -28.22 -36.16 21.29
N HIS A 521 -28.66 -34.89 21.45
CA HIS A 521 -29.54 -34.25 20.49
C HIS A 521 -28.84 -34.01 19.14
N VAL A 522 -27.56 -33.57 19.16
CA VAL A 522 -26.76 -33.43 17.93
C VAL A 522 -26.52 -34.79 17.27
N GLU A 523 -26.14 -35.83 18.06
CA GLU A 523 -25.88 -37.18 17.59
C GLU A 523 -27.12 -37.84 16.99
N ALA A 524 -28.34 -37.46 17.45
CA ALA A 524 -29.59 -38.01 16.91
C ALA A 524 -29.89 -37.61 15.46
N ARG A 525 -29.29 -36.51 14.98
CA ARG A 525 -29.56 -35.98 13.64
C ARG A 525 -28.35 -35.93 12.74
N TYR A 526 -27.17 -35.70 13.30
CA TYR A 526 -25.94 -35.48 12.54
C TYR A 526 -24.94 -36.60 12.76
N ASP A 527 -24.17 -36.94 11.72
CA ASP A 527 -23.06 -37.86 11.81
C ASP A 527 -21.88 -37.20 12.56
N VAL A 528 -21.65 -37.63 13.78
CA VAL A 528 -20.55 -37.17 14.63
C VAL A 528 -19.34 -38.08 14.46
N ARG A 529 -18.32 -37.59 13.76
CA ARG A 529 -17.06 -38.35 13.48
C ARG A 529 -16.25 -38.62 14.75
N GLY A 530 -16.43 -37.84 15.78
CA GLY A 530 -15.76 -37.99 17.07
C GLY A 530 -15.58 -36.72 17.85
N TYR A 531 -14.87 -36.85 18.95
CA TYR A 531 -14.63 -35.74 19.91
C TYR A 531 -13.14 -35.42 20.00
N VAL A 532 -12.80 -34.15 19.74
CA VAL A 532 -11.46 -33.60 20.02
C VAL A 532 -11.33 -33.38 21.54
N ALA A 533 -12.42 -32.98 22.20
CA ALA A 533 -12.52 -32.88 23.64
C ALA A 533 -13.97 -33.18 24.10
N LYS A 534 -14.13 -33.91 25.24
CA LYS A 534 -15.46 -34.20 25.80
C LYS A 534 -15.39 -34.06 27.31
N GLY A 535 -16.05 -33.07 27.86
CA GLY A 535 -16.14 -32.81 29.29
C GLY A 535 -17.53 -32.31 29.70
N PRO A 536 -17.82 -32.17 30.99
CA PRO A 536 -19.17 -31.86 31.48
C PRO A 536 -19.62 -30.43 31.17
N ARG A 537 -18.70 -29.51 30.90
CA ARG A 537 -19.00 -28.11 30.57
C ARG A 537 -18.49 -27.67 29.20
N LYS A 538 -17.52 -28.37 28.66
CA LYS A 538 -16.95 -28.07 27.34
C LYS A 538 -16.79 -29.35 26.54
N ALA A 539 -17.24 -29.30 25.27
CA ALA A 539 -17.00 -30.36 24.28
C ALA A 539 -16.59 -29.72 22.96
N ALA A 540 -15.73 -30.43 22.25
CA ALA A 540 -15.33 -30.08 20.87
C ALA A 540 -15.51 -31.32 20.01
N LEU A 541 -16.40 -31.26 19.03
CA LEU A 541 -16.79 -32.41 18.21
C LEU A 541 -16.65 -32.11 16.73
N LEU A 542 -16.42 -33.15 15.95
CA LEU A 542 -16.39 -33.09 14.49
C LEU A 542 -17.70 -33.65 13.95
N VAL A 543 -18.47 -32.80 13.26
CA VAL A 543 -19.83 -33.08 12.78
C VAL A 543 -19.89 -32.95 11.27
N VAL A 544 -20.52 -33.89 10.60
CA VAL A 544 -20.80 -33.76 9.16
C VAL A 544 -22.00 -32.85 8.97
N LEU A 545 -21.78 -31.69 8.37
CA LEU A 545 -22.83 -30.78 7.90
C LEU A 545 -22.81 -30.79 6.37
N ASP A 546 -23.96 -31.00 5.76
CA ASP A 546 -24.10 -31.35 4.33
C ASP A 546 -23.22 -32.55 3.95
N THR A 547 -22.02 -32.35 3.51
CA THR A 547 -21.08 -33.43 3.14
C THR A 547 -19.67 -33.24 3.69
N VAL A 548 -19.48 -32.16 4.47
CA VAL A 548 -18.15 -31.71 4.94
C VAL A 548 -18.08 -31.80 6.46
N VAL A 549 -16.95 -32.28 6.97
CA VAL A 549 -16.70 -32.33 8.41
C VAL A 549 -16.41 -30.94 8.96
N ARG A 550 -17.17 -30.51 9.97
CA ARG A 550 -17.05 -29.21 10.62
C ARG A 550 -16.70 -29.34 12.09
N HIS A 551 -15.94 -28.37 12.60
CA HIS A 551 -15.62 -28.28 14.01
C HIS A 551 -16.72 -27.51 14.75
N VAL A 552 -17.27 -28.11 15.82
CA VAL A 552 -18.30 -27.51 16.66
C VAL A 552 -17.78 -27.48 18.10
N ASP A 553 -17.59 -26.30 18.65
CA ASP A 553 -17.26 -26.09 20.06
C ASP A 553 -18.55 -25.84 20.84
N VAL A 554 -18.76 -26.60 21.90
CA VAL A 554 -19.93 -26.48 22.78
C VAL A 554 -19.47 -26.10 24.18
N LEU A 555 -20.09 -25.05 24.73
CA LEU A 555 -19.92 -24.65 26.11
C LEU A 555 -21.27 -24.62 26.84
N VAL A 556 -21.37 -25.32 27.97
CA VAL A 556 -22.50 -25.23 28.86
C VAL A 556 -22.09 -24.48 30.13
N THR A 557 -22.87 -23.46 30.50
CA THR A 557 -22.61 -22.61 31.65
C THR A 557 -23.83 -22.41 32.52
N ASP A 558 -23.63 -21.91 33.74
CA ASP A 558 -24.73 -21.62 34.68
C ASP A 558 -25.44 -20.32 34.25
N ALA A 559 -26.74 -20.19 34.54
CA ALA A 559 -27.54 -19.01 34.21
C ALA A 559 -26.92 -17.70 34.74
N ALA A 560 -26.25 -17.72 35.88
CA ALA A 560 -25.63 -16.54 36.49
C ALA A 560 -24.35 -16.10 35.75
N THR A 561 -23.65 -17.01 35.06
CA THR A 561 -22.43 -16.70 34.29
C THR A 561 -22.72 -16.56 32.81
N TYR A 562 -23.89 -16.99 32.34
CA TYR A 562 -24.27 -16.95 30.93
C TYR A 562 -24.10 -15.57 30.26
N PRO A 563 -24.51 -14.43 30.88
CA PRO A 563 -24.31 -13.11 30.25
C PRO A 563 -22.83 -12.77 29.98
N TYR A 564 -21.95 -13.15 30.89
CA TYR A 564 -20.49 -12.92 30.72
C TYR A 564 -19.90 -13.85 29.65
N ALA A 565 -20.32 -15.11 29.65
CA ALA A 565 -19.95 -16.07 28.63
C ALA A 565 -20.42 -15.63 27.26
N LEU A 566 -21.65 -15.11 27.14
CA LEU A 566 -22.22 -14.60 25.90
C LEU A 566 -21.39 -13.44 25.32
N VAL A 567 -21.01 -12.46 26.14
CA VAL A 567 -20.09 -11.38 25.74
C VAL A 567 -18.76 -11.95 25.27
N HIS A 568 -18.17 -12.86 26.08
CA HIS A 568 -16.86 -13.43 25.81
C HIS A 568 -16.82 -14.25 24.51
N PHE A 569 -17.75 -15.19 24.32
CA PHE A 569 -17.78 -16.08 23.16
C PHE A 569 -18.38 -15.43 21.91
N THR A 570 -19.17 -14.37 22.05
CA THR A 570 -19.54 -13.53 20.90
C THR A 570 -18.29 -12.87 20.30
N GLY A 571 -17.34 -12.42 21.12
CA GLY A 571 -16.10 -11.81 20.65
C GLY A 571 -16.33 -10.47 19.91
N SER A 572 -15.47 -9.99 19.09
CA SER A 572 -14.25 -10.68 18.59
C SER A 572 -13.15 -10.81 19.67
N LYS A 573 -12.05 -11.50 19.35
CA LYS A 573 -10.87 -11.55 20.24
C LYS A 573 -10.42 -10.14 20.64
N PHE A 574 -10.44 -9.19 19.71
CA PHE A 574 -10.10 -7.78 19.96
C PHE A 574 -11.09 -7.08 20.86
N PHE A 575 -12.34 -7.27 20.62
CA PHE A 575 -13.39 -6.75 21.47
C PHE A 575 -13.16 -7.22 22.92
N ASN A 576 -12.87 -8.50 23.10
CA ASN A 576 -12.61 -9.06 24.42
C ASN A 576 -11.35 -8.47 25.08
N ILE A 577 -10.24 -8.29 24.35
CA ILE A 577 -9.03 -7.65 24.86
C ILE A 577 -9.35 -6.23 25.33
N LYS A 578 -10.05 -5.46 24.50
CA LYS A 578 -10.42 -4.08 24.83
C LYS A 578 -11.37 -4.00 26.01
N LEU A 579 -12.39 -4.84 26.03
CA LEU A 579 -13.36 -4.86 27.13
C LEU A 579 -12.69 -5.24 28.46
N ARG A 580 -11.72 -6.17 28.44
CA ARG A 580 -10.88 -6.50 29.61
C ARG A 580 -9.99 -5.33 30.02
N THR A 581 -9.49 -4.55 29.08
CA THR A 581 -8.70 -3.34 29.38
C THR A 581 -9.56 -2.30 30.08
N VAL A 582 -10.77 -2.05 29.56
CA VAL A 582 -11.74 -1.15 30.20
C VAL A 582 -12.11 -1.66 31.59
N ALA A 583 -12.42 -2.95 31.72
CA ALA A 583 -12.72 -3.56 33.01
C ALA A 583 -11.57 -3.33 34.01
N LYS A 584 -10.31 -3.51 33.58
CA LYS A 584 -9.13 -3.29 34.42
C LYS A 584 -8.99 -1.82 34.86
N GLN A 585 -9.30 -0.87 33.98
CA GLN A 585 -9.30 0.56 34.30
C GLN A 585 -10.37 0.91 35.34
N GLN A 586 -11.49 0.18 35.34
CA GLN A 586 -12.56 0.30 36.32
C GLN A 586 -12.34 -0.55 37.59
N GLY A 587 -11.16 -1.17 37.72
CA GLY A 587 -10.79 -1.98 38.89
C GLY A 587 -11.37 -3.39 38.88
N TYR A 588 -11.69 -3.95 37.69
CA TYR A 588 -12.21 -5.32 37.54
C TYR A 588 -11.31 -6.20 36.68
N SER A 589 -11.35 -7.51 36.95
CA SER A 589 -10.93 -8.56 36.01
C SER A 589 -12.17 -9.17 35.39
N LEU A 590 -12.31 -9.09 34.06
CA LEU A 590 -13.42 -9.67 33.30
C LEU A 590 -13.00 -10.99 32.67
N SER A 591 -13.81 -12.02 32.87
CA SER A 591 -13.71 -13.32 32.18
C SER A 591 -15.10 -13.83 31.82
N GLU A 592 -15.18 -14.97 31.14
CA GLU A 592 -16.43 -15.71 30.87
C GLU A 592 -17.17 -16.13 32.15
N HIS A 593 -16.52 -16.09 33.30
CA HIS A 593 -17.07 -16.47 34.59
C HIS A 593 -17.57 -15.27 35.40
N GLY A 594 -17.34 -14.03 34.95
CA GLY A 594 -17.81 -12.83 35.63
C GLY A 594 -16.79 -11.70 35.75
N LEU A 595 -17.20 -10.71 36.54
CA LEU A 595 -16.38 -9.55 36.93
C LEU A 595 -15.89 -9.74 38.37
N LYS A 596 -14.57 -9.72 38.57
CA LYS A 596 -13.96 -9.79 39.91
C LYS A 596 -13.23 -8.47 40.21
N PRO A 597 -13.44 -7.83 41.39
CA PRO A 597 -12.66 -6.65 41.77
C PRO A 597 -11.17 -6.95 41.82
N VAL A 598 -10.33 -6.08 41.24
CA VAL A 598 -8.86 -6.19 41.22
C VAL A 598 -8.22 -4.81 41.28
N GLY A 599 -6.95 -4.74 41.72
CA GLY A 599 -6.17 -3.50 41.72
C GLY A 599 -6.42 -2.57 42.91
N LYS A 600 -5.88 -1.35 42.84
CA LYS A 600 -6.05 -0.27 43.82
C LYS A 600 -6.24 1.05 43.08
N PRO A 601 -7.42 1.71 43.19
CA PRO A 601 -8.60 1.20 43.89
C PRO A 601 -9.23 0.00 43.18
N ALA A 602 -9.74 -0.96 43.94
CA ALA A 602 -10.51 -2.06 43.40
C ALA A 602 -11.93 -1.61 43.03
N GLY A 603 -12.51 -2.21 41.98
CA GLY A 603 -13.91 -2.01 41.65
C GLY A 603 -14.85 -2.44 42.80
N ARG A 604 -16.04 -1.88 42.85
CA ARG A 604 -17.03 -2.30 43.85
C ARG A 604 -17.48 -3.73 43.58
N PRO A 605 -17.65 -4.59 44.59
CA PRO A 605 -18.17 -5.93 44.39
C PRO A 605 -19.52 -5.90 43.63
N VAL A 606 -19.58 -6.63 42.51
CA VAL A 606 -20.82 -6.79 41.74
C VAL A 606 -21.74 -7.72 42.53
N LYS A 607 -22.89 -7.22 42.98
CA LYS A 607 -23.85 -8.03 43.76
C LYS A 607 -24.38 -9.17 42.91
N LYS A 608 -24.59 -10.35 43.52
CA LYS A 608 -25.21 -11.49 42.86
C LYS A 608 -26.58 -11.09 42.30
N GLY A 609 -26.85 -11.39 41.03
CA GLY A 609 -28.10 -11.07 40.35
C GLY A 609 -28.18 -9.65 39.74
N THR A 610 -27.10 -8.83 39.84
CA THR A 610 -27.05 -7.52 39.16
C THR A 610 -26.94 -7.70 37.65
N VAL A 611 -26.17 -8.70 37.18
CA VAL A 611 -25.98 -9.00 35.76
C VAL A 611 -26.89 -10.19 35.41
N ARG A 612 -27.94 -9.93 34.65
CA ARG A 612 -28.92 -10.90 34.18
C ARG A 612 -28.90 -11.09 32.67
N GLU A 613 -28.44 -10.07 31.97
CA GLU A 613 -28.31 -10.04 30.50
C GLU A 613 -26.98 -9.39 30.08
N GLU A 614 -26.65 -9.56 28.80
CA GLU A 614 -25.39 -9.03 28.20
C GLU A 614 -25.27 -7.51 28.43
N ALA A 615 -26.37 -6.74 28.28
CA ALA A 615 -26.37 -5.30 28.47
C ALA A 615 -25.94 -4.87 29.88
N ASP A 616 -26.23 -5.69 30.89
CA ASP A 616 -25.82 -5.37 32.27
C ASP A 616 -24.31 -5.41 32.47
N VAL A 617 -23.60 -6.26 31.73
CA VAL A 617 -22.14 -6.29 31.76
C VAL A 617 -21.57 -4.93 31.34
N PHE A 618 -22.13 -4.35 30.29
CA PHE A 618 -21.75 -3.01 29.83
C PHE A 618 -22.14 -1.93 30.81
N ARG A 619 -23.37 -1.98 31.39
CA ARG A 619 -23.81 -1.00 32.41
C ARG A 619 -22.93 -0.97 33.66
N VAL A 620 -22.26 -2.09 33.98
CA VAL A 620 -21.31 -2.12 35.11
C VAL A 620 -19.98 -1.51 34.74
N LEU A 621 -19.57 -1.58 33.46
CA LEU A 621 -18.25 -1.15 32.97
C LEU A 621 -18.25 0.30 32.43
N PHE A 622 -19.40 0.81 32.03
CA PHE A 622 -19.57 2.14 31.44
C PHE A 622 -20.65 2.95 32.17
#